data_89f8dd8d071d95b2b58aba68a0b6af72
#
_entry.id   89f8dd8d071d95b2b58aba68a0b6af72
#
_cell.length_a   1.000
_cell.length_b   1.000
_cell.length_c   1.000
_cell.angle_alpha   90.00
_cell.angle_beta   90.00
_cell.angle_gamma   90.00
#
_symmetry.space_group_name_H-M   'P 1'
#
loop_
_entity.id
_entity.type
_entity.pdbx_description
1 polymer ?
#
loop_
_entity_poly.entity_id
_entity_poly.type
_entity_poly.pdbx_seq_one_letter_code
_entity_poly.pdbx_strand_id
1 'polypeptide(L)'
;MQPQNQNIGRLLAAKARAFAGVTCLVVGASFALGAAAQQPAAAGLAYDAQTQSVVPIPPSERALQSTVADPWFKVSKDRMILEGAIFDRSGNLLFCDVSGGRVLRLTPDKQLSTVVHLNGLFPGGLAIHKDGRLFIAALTGTFDSGAILAVNLDGSGLQTIIPVVAGYAPNDLVFDAAGGFYFTDFKGTSTEPKGGVYYASPDFQTIKPVVPHLAQANGIALSPDGKSLWATEFGRNLLHRVQLSDATTIAPIGSAIAYRFIGPAPDSMRVDADGNVYVALYGQGRVLAFNRNGIPIGQVLLPERDSGHNLASTSLAIDPNRNDLYAVANDGDGGQGATVFHAKVFSKGLPPVRSQ
;
A
#
# COMPACT_ATOMS: atom_id res chain seq x y z
N MET A 1 34.03 23.67 43.99
CA MET A 1 33.67 22.89 45.19
C MET A 1 32.96 21.61 44.69
N GLN A 2 33.74 20.54 44.68
CA GLN A 2 33.30 19.13 44.62
C GLN A 2 32.92 18.69 46.04
N PRO A 3 32.48 17.44 46.28
CA PRO A 3 31.64 16.49 45.57
C PRO A 3 30.59 15.84 46.52
N GLN A 4 29.71 14.98 46.01
CA GLN A 4 29.42 13.71 46.71
C GLN A 4 28.70 12.72 45.81
N ASN A 5 29.48 11.79 45.36
CA ASN A 5 29.11 10.49 44.87
C ASN A 5 29.01 9.50 46.05
N GLN A 6 28.17 8.48 45.95
CA GLN A 6 28.12 7.21 46.65
C GLN A 6 26.76 6.94 47.33
N ASN A 7 26.00 6.04 46.70
CA ASN A 7 25.49 4.83 47.33
C ASN A 7 24.29 4.23 46.56
N ILE A 8 24.60 3.42 45.55
CA ILE A 8 23.72 2.34 45.11
C ILE A 8 24.60 1.09 44.94
N GLY A 9 24.79 0.40 46.00
CA GLY A 9 25.47 -0.88 46.00
C GLY A 9 25.43 -1.50 47.38
N ARG A 10 24.36 -2.23 47.70
CA ARG A 10 24.31 -3.27 48.74
C ARG A 10 22.84 -3.53 49.16
N LEU A 11 22.21 -4.48 48.51
CA LEU A 11 21.13 -5.29 49.11
C LEU A 11 20.84 -6.51 48.22
N LEU A 12 21.75 -7.47 48.23
CA LEU A 12 21.51 -8.85 47.79
C LEU A 12 22.49 -9.75 48.53
N ALA A 13 22.16 -10.13 49.72
CA ALA A 13 22.67 -11.35 50.33
C ALA A 13 21.82 -11.74 51.57
N ALA A 14 21.52 -13.00 51.63
CA ALA A 14 21.04 -13.76 52.78
C ALA A 14 19.53 -13.82 53.11
N LYS A 15 18.89 -14.94 52.66
CA LYS A 15 18.33 -15.90 53.63
C LYS A 15 17.96 -17.21 52.96
N ALA A 16 18.88 -18.16 52.98
CA ALA A 16 18.58 -19.59 52.89
C ALA A 16 18.26 -20.11 54.27
N ARG A 17 17.12 -20.74 54.46
CA ARG A 17 16.90 -21.78 55.52
C ARG A 17 15.71 -22.64 55.17
N ALA A 18 16.00 -23.85 54.86
CA ALA A 18 15.41 -25.17 55.09
C ALA A 18 13.96 -25.24 55.60
N PHE A 19 13.16 -26.02 54.91
CA PHE A 19 12.13 -26.88 55.51
C PHE A 19 12.16 -28.25 54.82
N ALA A 20 12.18 -29.27 55.67
CA ALA A 20 12.31 -30.67 55.33
C ALA A 20 10.95 -31.30 54.95
N GLY A 21 10.98 -32.24 54.02
CA GLY A 21 10.25 -33.52 54.08
C GLY A 21 8.75 -33.49 53.76
N VAL A 22 8.38 -33.77 52.51
CA VAL A 22 7.18 -34.56 52.18
C VAL A 22 7.57 -35.54 51.08
N THR A 23 7.55 -36.83 51.39
CA THR A 23 7.75 -37.92 50.46
C THR A 23 6.49 -38.07 49.63
N CYS A 24 6.49 -37.68 48.38
CA CYS A 24 5.45 -38.04 47.42
C CYS A 24 5.97 -39.11 46.49
N LEU A 25 5.27 -40.24 46.45
CA LEU A 25 5.44 -41.30 45.45
C LEU A 25 5.35 -40.72 44.04
N VAL A 26 6.43 -40.77 43.29
CA VAL A 26 6.43 -40.48 41.87
C VAL A 26 6.15 -41.78 41.13
N VAL A 27 4.92 -41.88 40.58
CA VAL A 27 4.61 -42.88 39.57
C VAL A 27 5.34 -42.43 38.29
N GLY A 28 6.32 -43.22 37.90
CA GLY A 28 7.11 -42.97 36.72
C GLY A 28 6.29 -43.10 35.42
N ALA A 29 5.89 -41.98 34.86
CA ALA A 29 5.49 -41.93 33.47
C ALA A 29 6.77 -41.68 32.65
N SER A 30 7.26 -42.73 31.99
CA SER A 30 8.36 -42.64 31.04
C SER A 30 7.87 -41.84 29.83
N PHE A 31 8.08 -40.54 29.83
CA PHE A 31 8.03 -39.76 28.60
C PHE A 31 9.26 -40.15 27.76
N ALA A 32 9.03 -40.92 26.70
CA ALA A 32 10.00 -41.05 25.62
C ALA A 32 10.15 -39.65 25.00
N LEU A 33 11.19 -38.92 25.39
CA LEU A 33 11.71 -37.79 24.65
C LEU A 33 12.14 -38.33 23.27
N GLY A 34 11.24 -38.19 22.29
CA GLY A 34 11.62 -38.32 20.90
C GLY A 34 12.77 -37.34 20.65
N ALA A 35 14.00 -37.86 20.53
CA ALA A 35 15.11 -37.09 20.03
C ALA A 35 14.69 -36.57 18.65
N ALA A 36 14.35 -35.30 18.56
CA ALA A 36 14.27 -34.64 17.27
C ALA A 36 15.63 -34.84 16.60
N ALA A 37 15.66 -35.67 15.57
CA ALA A 37 16.85 -35.88 14.79
C ALA A 37 17.29 -34.50 14.31
N GLN A 38 18.37 -33.95 14.85
CA GLN A 38 19.04 -32.80 14.33
C GLN A 38 19.41 -33.12 12.89
N GLN A 39 18.76 -32.48 11.93
CA GLN A 39 19.21 -32.54 10.55
C GLN A 39 20.70 -32.17 10.55
N PRO A 40 21.56 -32.98 9.92
CA PRO A 40 22.97 -32.64 9.82
C PRO A 40 23.08 -31.25 9.20
N ALA A 41 23.81 -30.35 9.84
CA ALA A 41 24.08 -29.02 9.32
C ALA A 41 24.61 -29.19 7.89
N ALA A 42 23.96 -28.59 6.92
CA ALA A 42 24.42 -28.64 5.54
C ALA A 42 25.89 -28.19 5.49
N ALA A 43 26.73 -28.90 4.73
CA ALA A 43 28.18 -28.66 4.66
C ALA A 43 28.54 -27.29 4.05
N GLY A 44 27.56 -26.45 3.74
CA GLY A 44 27.69 -25.10 3.20
C GLY A 44 26.33 -24.49 2.89
N LEU A 45 26.35 -23.21 2.46
CA LEU A 45 25.14 -22.54 1.97
C LEU A 45 24.73 -23.15 0.62
N ALA A 46 23.45 -23.47 0.48
CA ALA A 46 22.86 -23.97 -0.76
C ALA A 46 21.65 -23.14 -1.12
N TYR A 47 21.47 -22.85 -2.39
CA TYR A 47 20.26 -22.21 -2.90
C TYR A 47 19.09 -23.18 -2.85
N ASP A 48 17.96 -22.72 -2.42
CA ASP A 48 16.67 -23.38 -2.57
C ASP A 48 15.82 -22.67 -3.67
N ALA A 49 14.68 -23.24 -4.02
CA ALA A 49 13.80 -22.67 -5.05
C ALA A 49 13.36 -21.24 -4.72
N GLN A 50 13.23 -20.88 -3.44
CA GLN A 50 12.83 -19.53 -3.04
C GLN A 50 13.98 -18.53 -3.13
N THR A 51 15.18 -18.92 -2.74
CA THR A 51 16.37 -18.05 -2.81
C THR A 51 16.90 -17.90 -4.23
N GLN A 52 16.50 -18.76 -5.17
CA GLN A 52 16.80 -18.65 -6.61
C GLN A 52 15.77 -17.84 -7.39
N SER A 53 14.58 -17.55 -6.83
CA SER A 53 13.57 -16.71 -7.48
C SER A 53 14.14 -15.32 -7.78
N VAL A 54 13.73 -14.73 -8.89
CA VAL A 54 14.09 -13.35 -9.28
C VAL A 54 13.63 -12.35 -8.21
N VAL A 55 12.50 -12.63 -7.56
CA VAL A 55 11.91 -11.79 -6.50
C VAL A 55 11.49 -12.65 -5.31
N PRO A 56 12.45 -13.15 -4.51
CA PRO A 56 12.16 -14.03 -3.39
C PRO A 56 11.26 -13.35 -2.36
N ILE A 57 10.33 -14.11 -1.77
CA ILE A 57 9.51 -13.62 -0.66
C ILE A 57 10.40 -13.59 0.59
N PRO A 58 10.47 -12.45 1.33
CA PRO A 58 11.23 -12.37 2.56
C PRO A 58 10.85 -13.46 3.56
N PRO A 59 11.80 -14.04 4.31
CA PRO A 59 11.51 -15.13 5.25
C PRO A 59 10.40 -14.81 6.26
N SER A 60 10.30 -13.55 6.71
CA SER A 60 9.24 -13.07 7.62
C SER A 60 7.83 -13.09 7.02
N GLU A 61 7.70 -13.18 5.70
CA GLU A 61 6.44 -13.13 4.97
C GLU A 61 6.07 -14.47 4.32
N ARG A 62 6.96 -15.49 4.34
CA ARG A 62 6.73 -16.79 3.71
C ARG A 62 5.58 -17.58 4.32
N ALA A 63 5.35 -17.42 5.63
CA ALA A 63 4.29 -18.09 6.37
C ALA A 63 2.92 -17.38 6.24
N LEU A 64 2.85 -16.25 5.58
CA LEU A 64 1.59 -15.54 5.38
C LEU A 64 0.66 -16.34 4.45
N GLN A 65 -0.63 -16.27 4.73
CA GLN A 65 -1.65 -16.76 3.82
C GLN A 65 -1.45 -16.11 2.44
N SER A 66 -1.38 -16.95 1.40
CA SER A 66 -1.10 -16.49 0.04
C SER A 66 -2.14 -17.03 -0.93
N THR A 67 -2.54 -16.20 -1.89
CA THR A 67 -3.33 -16.59 -3.05
C THR A 67 -2.62 -16.14 -4.32
N VAL A 68 -2.76 -16.91 -5.40
CA VAL A 68 -2.27 -16.50 -6.72
C VAL A 68 -3.43 -15.87 -7.47
N ALA A 69 -3.20 -14.70 -8.05
CA ALA A 69 -4.20 -14.03 -8.86
C ALA A 69 -4.31 -14.65 -10.26
N ASP A 70 -5.52 -14.63 -10.80
CA ASP A 70 -5.77 -15.06 -12.17
C ASP A 70 -5.65 -13.87 -13.14
N PRO A 71 -5.10 -14.05 -14.36
CA PRO A 71 -5.19 -13.05 -15.43
C PRO A 71 -6.67 -12.84 -15.79
N TRP A 72 -7.21 -11.65 -15.50
CA TRP A 72 -8.63 -11.39 -15.68
C TRP A 72 -8.94 -10.67 -17.00
N PHE A 73 -8.10 -9.65 -17.35
CA PHE A 73 -8.26 -8.90 -18.58
C PHE A 73 -6.90 -8.40 -19.11
N LYS A 74 -6.58 -8.74 -20.36
CA LYS A 74 -5.41 -8.23 -21.07
C LYS A 74 -5.72 -6.84 -21.62
N VAL A 75 -5.11 -5.81 -21.05
CA VAL A 75 -5.32 -4.40 -21.46
C VAL A 75 -4.55 -4.10 -22.73
N SER A 76 -3.28 -4.53 -22.79
CA SER A 76 -2.40 -4.33 -23.95
C SER A 76 -1.41 -5.48 -24.09
N LYS A 77 -1.02 -5.80 -25.31
CA LYS A 77 0.11 -6.68 -25.60
C LYS A 77 1.45 -5.94 -25.53
N ASP A 78 1.40 -4.63 -25.71
CA ASP A 78 2.56 -3.76 -25.63
C ASP A 78 2.76 -3.27 -24.19
N ARG A 79 3.97 -2.77 -23.92
CA ARG A 79 4.29 -2.15 -22.63
C ARG A 79 3.39 -0.96 -22.39
N MET A 80 2.64 -1.00 -21.29
CA MET A 80 1.75 0.06 -20.83
C MET A 80 1.81 0.10 -19.32
N ILE A 81 2.10 1.26 -18.73
CA ILE A 81 2.08 1.43 -17.27
C ILE A 81 0.64 1.71 -16.85
N LEU A 82 0.07 0.80 -16.08
CA LEU A 82 -1.27 0.94 -15.52
C LEU A 82 -1.16 1.48 -14.10
N GLU A 83 -2.11 2.34 -13.67
CA GLU A 83 -2.15 2.95 -12.35
C GLU A 83 -3.59 3.24 -11.88
N GLY A 84 -3.75 3.71 -10.63
CA GLY A 84 -4.93 4.40 -10.12
C GLY A 84 -6.23 3.60 -10.18
N ALA A 85 -6.19 2.29 -9.98
CA ALA A 85 -7.38 1.45 -10.09
C ALA A 85 -8.44 1.78 -9.02
N ILE A 86 -9.69 2.01 -9.45
CA ILE A 86 -10.87 2.20 -8.58
C ILE A 86 -12.13 1.66 -9.25
N PHE A 87 -13.18 1.40 -8.46
CA PHE A 87 -14.51 1.14 -8.99
C PHE A 87 -15.38 2.39 -8.98
N ASP A 88 -16.16 2.59 -10.06
CA ASP A 88 -17.26 3.54 -10.05
C ASP A 88 -18.54 2.93 -9.44
N ARG A 89 -19.58 3.76 -9.27
CA ARG A 89 -20.87 3.33 -8.69
C ARG A 89 -21.65 2.35 -9.57
N SER A 90 -21.31 2.26 -10.83
CA SER A 90 -21.92 1.33 -11.80
C SER A 90 -21.19 -0.01 -11.88
N GLY A 91 -20.12 -0.19 -11.10
CA GLY A 91 -19.30 -1.39 -11.08
C GLY A 91 -18.27 -1.46 -12.21
N ASN A 92 -18.03 -0.36 -12.92
CA ASN A 92 -16.94 -0.30 -13.88
C ASN A 92 -15.60 -0.13 -13.15
N LEU A 93 -14.56 -0.81 -13.61
CA LEU A 93 -13.20 -0.61 -13.16
C LEU A 93 -12.58 0.55 -13.97
N LEU A 94 -12.22 1.63 -13.27
CA LEU A 94 -11.46 2.75 -13.83
C LEU A 94 -9.99 2.58 -13.47
N PHE A 95 -9.09 2.89 -14.40
CA PHE A 95 -7.65 2.89 -14.16
C PHE A 95 -6.93 3.78 -15.18
N CYS A 96 -5.69 4.13 -14.88
CA CYS A 96 -4.87 4.97 -15.72
C CYS A 96 -4.00 4.15 -16.68
N ASP A 97 -3.87 4.61 -17.90
CA ASP A 97 -2.75 4.36 -18.79
C ASP A 97 -1.81 5.55 -18.66
N VAL A 98 -0.80 5.41 -17.82
CA VAL A 98 0.16 6.50 -17.54
C VAL A 98 0.87 6.92 -18.79
N SER A 99 1.43 5.97 -19.53
CA SER A 99 2.23 6.22 -20.74
C SER A 99 1.43 6.89 -21.86
N GLY A 100 0.14 6.54 -21.97
CA GLY A 100 -0.77 7.11 -22.97
C GLY A 100 -1.50 8.37 -22.51
N GLY A 101 -1.30 8.82 -21.25
CA GLY A 101 -1.98 10.00 -20.71
C GLY A 101 -3.50 9.83 -20.62
N ARG A 102 -4.02 8.62 -20.35
CA ARG A 102 -5.44 8.32 -20.45
C ARG A 102 -5.99 7.74 -19.15
N VAL A 103 -7.24 8.07 -18.87
CA VAL A 103 -8.05 7.29 -17.93
C VAL A 103 -8.93 6.34 -18.73
N LEU A 104 -8.86 5.07 -18.39
CA LEU A 104 -9.58 3.97 -19.04
C LEU A 104 -10.74 3.51 -18.16
N ARG A 105 -11.79 3.00 -18.78
CA ARG A 105 -12.93 2.34 -18.16
C ARG A 105 -13.07 0.94 -18.72
N LEU A 106 -13.18 -0.04 -17.84
CA LEU A 106 -13.46 -1.43 -18.17
C LEU A 106 -14.81 -1.80 -17.52
N THR A 107 -15.81 -2.12 -18.34
CA THR A 107 -17.13 -2.52 -17.85
C THR A 107 -17.10 -3.94 -17.29
N PRO A 108 -18.13 -4.36 -16.50
CA PRO A 108 -18.28 -5.76 -16.08
C PRO A 108 -18.27 -6.76 -17.25
N ASP A 109 -18.80 -6.33 -18.42
CA ASP A 109 -18.79 -7.13 -19.66
C ASP A 109 -17.48 -7.05 -20.43
N LYS A 110 -16.42 -6.54 -19.78
CA LYS A 110 -15.06 -6.44 -20.33
C LYS A 110 -14.96 -5.57 -21.60
N GLN A 111 -15.77 -4.52 -21.70
CA GLN A 111 -15.62 -3.51 -22.75
C GLN A 111 -14.70 -2.39 -22.26
N LEU A 112 -13.57 -2.22 -22.94
CA LEU A 112 -12.58 -1.19 -22.64
C LEU A 112 -12.86 0.07 -23.44
N SER A 113 -12.88 1.23 -22.76
CA SER A 113 -13.05 2.55 -23.38
C SER A 113 -12.18 3.61 -22.69
N THR A 114 -11.96 4.72 -23.36
CA THR A 114 -11.27 5.88 -22.76
C THR A 114 -12.30 6.84 -22.18
N VAL A 115 -12.11 7.25 -20.92
CA VAL A 115 -12.93 8.29 -20.26
C VAL A 115 -12.41 9.68 -20.66
N VAL A 116 -11.10 9.90 -20.52
CA VAL A 116 -10.46 11.18 -20.82
C VAL A 116 -9.01 10.96 -21.25
N HIS A 117 -8.52 11.84 -22.12
CA HIS A 117 -7.10 11.92 -22.50
C HIS A 117 -6.52 13.26 -22.01
N LEU A 118 -5.45 13.18 -21.25
CA LEU A 118 -4.75 14.32 -20.64
C LEU A 118 -3.53 14.67 -21.50
N ASN A 119 -3.61 15.78 -22.23
CA ASN A 119 -2.51 16.21 -23.10
C ASN A 119 -1.32 16.70 -22.27
N GLY A 120 -0.19 15.97 -22.34
CA GLY A 120 1.06 16.32 -21.65
C GLY A 120 1.09 16.05 -20.15
N LEU A 121 0.07 15.37 -19.61
CA LEU A 121 0.03 14.90 -18.22
C LEU A 121 -0.13 13.38 -18.17
N PHE A 122 0.49 12.76 -17.17
CA PHE A 122 0.54 11.32 -16.94
C PHE A 122 -0.27 10.97 -15.70
N PRO A 123 -1.50 10.43 -15.84
CA PRO A 123 -2.37 10.13 -14.71
C PRO A 123 -1.83 8.98 -13.87
N GLY A 124 -1.83 9.14 -12.55
CA GLY A 124 -1.47 8.14 -11.54
C GLY A 124 -2.69 7.73 -10.73
N GLY A 125 -3.06 8.50 -9.71
CA GLY A 125 -4.15 8.19 -8.79
C GLY A 125 -5.52 8.69 -9.23
N LEU A 126 -6.56 7.95 -8.84
CA LEU A 126 -7.96 8.27 -9.12
C LEU A 126 -8.79 8.23 -7.83
N ALA A 127 -9.73 9.17 -7.69
CA ALA A 127 -10.76 9.11 -6.67
C ALA A 127 -12.07 9.75 -7.17
N ILE A 128 -13.22 9.23 -6.73
CA ILE A 128 -14.53 9.80 -7.07
C ILE A 128 -15.01 10.66 -5.91
N HIS A 129 -15.22 11.94 -6.17
CA HIS A 129 -15.77 12.88 -5.22
C HIS A 129 -17.28 12.60 -4.99
N LYS A 130 -17.81 13.07 -3.85
CA LYS A 130 -19.21 12.88 -3.48
C LYS A 130 -20.21 13.48 -4.50
N ASP A 131 -19.82 14.52 -5.25
CA ASP A 131 -20.60 15.12 -6.34
C ASP A 131 -20.64 14.29 -7.62
N GLY A 132 -19.86 13.19 -7.68
CA GLY A 132 -19.83 12.26 -8.81
C GLY A 132 -18.69 12.50 -9.80
N ARG A 133 -17.92 13.59 -9.68
CA ARG A 133 -16.74 13.84 -10.53
C ARG A 133 -15.60 12.91 -10.17
N LEU A 134 -14.86 12.50 -11.20
CA LEU A 134 -13.61 11.80 -11.08
C LEU A 134 -12.47 12.80 -10.92
N PHE A 135 -11.71 12.68 -9.84
CA PHE A 135 -10.47 13.43 -9.61
C PHE A 135 -9.28 12.59 -10.01
N ILE A 136 -8.30 13.23 -10.61
CA ILE A 136 -7.13 12.60 -11.24
C ILE A 136 -5.88 13.31 -10.71
N ALA A 137 -5.03 12.60 -10.00
CA ALA A 137 -3.66 13.04 -9.72
C ALA A 137 -2.81 12.72 -10.97
N ALA A 138 -2.10 13.71 -11.50
CA ALA A 138 -1.34 13.53 -12.74
C ALA A 138 -0.01 14.28 -12.67
N LEU A 139 1.05 13.64 -13.18
CA LEU A 139 2.41 14.16 -13.23
C LEU A 139 2.70 14.77 -14.59
N THR A 140 3.65 15.68 -14.65
CA THR A 140 4.28 16.11 -15.91
C THR A 140 5.31 15.06 -16.38
N GLY A 141 5.86 15.21 -17.58
CA GLY A 141 6.86 14.28 -18.12
C GLY A 141 8.18 14.23 -17.37
N THR A 142 8.46 15.20 -16.50
CA THR A 142 9.65 15.23 -15.64
C THR A 142 9.43 14.57 -14.28
N PHE A 143 8.18 14.24 -13.94
CA PHE A 143 7.77 13.63 -12.66
C PHE A 143 8.13 14.46 -11.39
N ASP A 144 8.51 15.72 -11.56
CA ASP A 144 8.84 16.65 -10.47
C ASP A 144 7.75 17.70 -10.21
N SER A 145 6.71 17.71 -11.04
CA SER A 145 5.55 18.57 -10.96
C SER A 145 4.32 17.87 -11.52
N GLY A 146 3.14 18.43 -11.28
CA GLY A 146 1.90 17.83 -11.76
C GLY A 146 0.68 18.68 -11.40
N ALA A 147 -0.48 18.12 -11.64
CA ALA A 147 -1.78 18.75 -11.38
C ALA A 147 -2.77 17.76 -10.77
N ILE A 148 -3.77 18.27 -10.06
CA ILE A 148 -4.99 17.54 -9.77
C ILE A 148 -6.11 18.09 -10.63
N LEU A 149 -6.73 17.21 -11.39
CA LEU A 149 -7.80 17.51 -12.31
C LEU A 149 -9.11 16.89 -11.85
N ALA A 150 -10.24 17.43 -12.29
CA ALA A 150 -11.56 16.84 -12.10
C ALA A 150 -12.28 16.77 -13.45
N VAL A 151 -13.03 15.69 -13.68
CA VAL A 151 -13.78 15.43 -14.91
C VAL A 151 -15.06 14.68 -14.58
N ASN A 152 -16.12 14.85 -15.37
CA ASN A 152 -17.29 14.01 -15.26
C ASN A 152 -16.96 12.58 -15.73
N LEU A 153 -17.70 11.57 -15.22
CA LEU A 153 -17.46 10.17 -15.61
C LEU A 153 -17.72 9.91 -17.11
N ASP A 154 -18.43 10.76 -17.82
CA ASP A 154 -18.59 10.70 -19.26
C ASP A 154 -17.44 11.34 -20.07
N GLY A 155 -16.44 11.89 -19.36
CA GLY A 155 -15.25 12.55 -19.95
C GLY A 155 -15.45 14.04 -20.21
N SER A 156 -16.62 14.60 -19.98
CA SER A 156 -16.90 16.02 -20.17
C SER A 156 -16.46 16.86 -18.98
N GLY A 157 -16.35 18.17 -19.13
CA GLY A 157 -16.16 19.11 -18.03
C GLY A 157 -14.80 19.00 -17.33
N LEU A 158 -13.73 18.68 -18.06
CA LEU A 158 -12.37 18.63 -17.50
C LEU A 158 -11.97 20.01 -16.92
N GLN A 159 -11.60 20.02 -15.64
CA GLN A 159 -11.21 21.20 -14.87
C GLN A 159 -9.89 20.95 -14.13
N THR A 160 -9.09 21.97 -13.99
CA THR A 160 -7.91 21.96 -13.11
C THR A 160 -8.31 22.40 -11.69
N ILE A 161 -8.06 21.54 -10.72
CA ILE A 161 -8.32 21.79 -9.29
C ILE A 161 -7.04 22.32 -8.62
N ILE A 162 -5.91 21.63 -8.79
CA ILE A 162 -4.60 22.11 -8.34
C ILE A 162 -3.72 22.21 -9.59
N PRO A 163 -3.31 23.44 -9.99
CA PRO A 163 -2.52 23.64 -11.21
C PRO A 163 -1.05 23.25 -11.00
N VAL A 164 -0.36 22.95 -12.09
CA VAL A 164 1.08 22.63 -12.12
C VAL A 164 1.92 23.70 -11.42
N VAL A 165 1.56 24.97 -11.57
CA VAL A 165 2.26 26.11 -10.95
C VAL A 165 2.18 26.11 -9.41
N ALA A 166 1.27 25.33 -8.80
CA ALA A 166 1.24 25.16 -7.35
C ALA A 166 2.46 24.39 -6.82
N GLY A 167 3.20 23.74 -7.73
CA GLY A 167 4.51 23.17 -7.43
C GLY A 167 4.46 21.79 -6.77
N TYR A 168 3.35 21.07 -6.76
CA TYR A 168 3.26 19.67 -6.31
C TYR A 168 3.48 18.69 -7.47
N ALA A 169 3.86 17.46 -7.13
CA ALA A 169 3.90 16.30 -8.03
C ALA A 169 2.90 15.24 -7.55
N PRO A 170 1.57 15.45 -7.74
CA PRO A 170 0.54 14.58 -7.17
C PRO A 170 0.62 13.18 -7.78
N ASN A 171 0.63 12.14 -6.90
CA ASN A 171 0.65 10.74 -7.35
C ASN A 171 -0.69 10.01 -7.07
N ASP A 172 -1.19 10.01 -5.83
CA ASP A 172 -2.48 9.38 -5.48
C ASP A 172 -3.31 10.34 -4.59
N LEU A 173 -4.61 10.07 -4.45
CA LEU A 173 -5.52 10.89 -3.65
C LEU A 173 -6.67 10.09 -3.05
N VAL A 174 -7.19 10.55 -1.91
CA VAL A 174 -8.36 9.97 -1.24
C VAL A 174 -9.21 11.06 -0.60
N PHE A 175 -10.55 11.01 -0.78
CA PHE A 175 -11.48 11.94 -0.17
C PHE A 175 -11.82 11.56 1.28
N ASP A 176 -12.03 12.58 2.12
CA ASP A 176 -12.69 12.42 3.39
C ASP A 176 -14.23 12.58 3.25
N ALA A 177 -14.96 12.35 4.34
CA ALA A 177 -16.42 12.46 4.36
C ALA A 177 -16.92 13.90 4.16
N ALA A 178 -16.11 14.90 4.49
CA ALA A 178 -16.47 16.31 4.30
C ALA A 178 -16.36 16.74 2.83
N GLY A 179 -15.59 16.01 2.03
CA GLY A 179 -15.33 16.28 0.61
C GLY A 179 -14.02 17.02 0.38
N GLY A 180 -13.19 17.20 1.41
CA GLY A 180 -11.79 17.51 1.24
C GLY A 180 -11.02 16.23 0.84
N PHE A 181 -9.79 16.37 0.42
CA PHE A 181 -8.99 15.21 0.04
C PHE A 181 -7.54 15.31 0.48
N TYR A 182 -6.99 14.16 0.79
CA TYR A 182 -5.54 13.97 0.95
C TYR A 182 -4.95 13.59 -0.40
N PHE A 183 -3.75 14.09 -0.67
CA PHE A 183 -2.96 13.66 -1.82
C PHE A 183 -1.49 13.52 -1.45
N THR A 184 -0.81 12.65 -2.18
CA THR A 184 0.64 12.43 -2.04
C THR A 184 1.40 13.28 -3.05
N ASP A 185 2.53 13.84 -2.61
CA ASP A 185 3.49 14.58 -3.44
C ASP A 185 4.72 13.70 -3.67
N PHE A 186 4.92 13.24 -4.91
CA PHE A 186 5.93 12.26 -5.31
C PHE A 186 7.33 12.86 -5.49
N LYS A 187 7.69 13.83 -4.66
CA LYS A 187 8.96 14.54 -4.79
C LYS A 187 10.09 13.94 -3.96
N GLY A 188 11.30 14.28 -4.38
CA GLY A 188 12.52 13.98 -3.65
C GLY A 188 13.07 12.58 -3.92
N THR A 189 14.04 12.21 -3.10
CA THR A 189 14.76 10.93 -3.13
C THR A 189 14.90 10.38 -1.72
N SER A 190 15.39 9.15 -1.58
CA SER A 190 15.66 8.53 -0.26
C SER A 190 16.61 9.34 0.62
N THR A 191 17.51 10.11 0.02
CA THR A 191 18.48 10.97 0.71
C THR A 191 18.04 12.42 0.86
N GLU A 192 17.13 12.88 -0.02
CA GLU A 192 16.55 14.23 -0.01
C GLU A 192 15.02 14.15 -0.10
N PRO A 193 14.31 13.82 0.98
CA PRO A 193 12.86 13.73 0.98
C PRO A 193 12.23 15.12 0.85
N LYS A 194 11.54 15.36 -0.26
CA LYS A 194 10.90 16.66 -0.59
C LYS A 194 9.39 16.55 -0.79
N GLY A 195 8.86 15.33 -0.83
CA GLY A 195 7.45 15.05 -0.96
C GLY A 195 6.71 15.03 0.39
N GLY A 196 5.55 14.44 0.39
CA GLY A 196 4.74 14.32 1.60
C GLY A 196 3.27 14.02 1.33
N VAL A 197 2.47 14.11 2.39
CA VAL A 197 1.02 14.07 2.31
C VAL A 197 0.47 15.45 2.63
N TYR A 198 -0.42 15.92 1.79
CA TYR A 198 -1.09 17.21 1.90
C TYR A 198 -2.61 17.02 1.92
N TYR A 199 -3.32 17.96 2.52
CA TYR A 199 -4.76 18.00 2.56
C TYR A 199 -5.29 19.25 1.85
N ALA A 200 -6.20 19.08 0.90
CA ALA A 200 -6.97 20.13 0.27
C ALA A 200 -8.35 20.22 0.92
N SER A 201 -8.75 21.44 1.34
CA SER A 201 -10.05 21.71 1.96
C SER A 201 -11.23 21.37 1.02
N PRO A 202 -12.46 21.19 1.54
CA PRO A 202 -13.63 20.82 0.72
C PRO A 202 -13.99 21.82 -0.39
N ASP A 203 -13.58 23.07 -0.27
CA ASP A 203 -13.70 24.10 -1.31
C ASP A 203 -12.49 24.15 -2.25
N PHE A 204 -11.48 23.31 -2.00
CA PHE A 204 -10.21 23.18 -2.74
C PHE A 204 -9.33 24.45 -2.76
N GLN A 205 -9.61 25.41 -1.88
CA GLN A 205 -8.90 26.70 -1.86
C GLN A 205 -7.68 26.68 -0.93
N THR A 206 -7.69 25.83 0.09
CA THR A 206 -6.62 25.76 1.09
C THR A 206 -5.93 24.40 1.05
N ILE A 207 -4.61 24.42 0.93
CA ILE A 207 -3.79 23.21 1.00
C ILE A 207 -2.89 23.31 2.24
N LYS A 208 -2.88 22.26 3.06
CA LYS A 208 -2.05 22.16 4.26
C LYS A 208 -1.20 20.89 4.24
N PRO A 209 0.06 20.96 4.68
CA PRO A 209 0.86 19.74 4.89
C PRO A 209 0.31 18.95 6.09
N VAL A 210 0.25 17.64 5.95
CA VAL A 210 -0.14 16.69 7.02
C VAL A 210 1.08 15.86 7.43
N VAL A 211 1.76 15.22 6.47
CA VAL A 211 3.00 14.48 6.70
C VAL A 211 4.05 14.95 5.70
N PRO A 212 4.81 16.01 6.00
CA PRO A 212 5.85 16.50 5.12
C PRO A 212 7.11 15.63 5.16
N HIS A 213 8.03 15.86 4.22
CA HIS A 213 9.36 15.28 4.16
C HIS A 213 9.39 13.76 3.93
N LEU A 214 8.48 13.25 3.10
CA LEU A 214 8.54 11.89 2.58
C LEU A 214 9.30 11.84 1.26
N ALA A 215 9.99 10.74 1.03
CA ALA A 215 10.70 10.46 -0.22
C ALA A 215 9.75 9.76 -1.20
N GLN A 216 9.28 10.48 -2.21
CA GLN A 216 8.37 9.91 -3.22
C GLN A 216 7.13 9.28 -2.57
N ALA A 217 6.36 10.10 -1.82
CA ALA A 217 5.09 9.66 -1.26
C ALA A 217 4.17 9.21 -2.40
N ASN A 218 3.63 7.97 -2.32
CA ASN A 218 2.93 7.34 -3.42
C ASN A 218 1.47 7.00 -3.04
N GLY A 219 1.14 5.78 -2.70
CA GLY A 219 -0.22 5.39 -2.33
C GLY A 219 -0.74 6.08 -1.06
N ILE A 220 -2.06 6.31 -1.02
CA ILE A 220 -2.73 6.91 0.12
C ILE A 220 -4.10 6.29 0.34
N ALA A 221 -4.48 6.08 1.60
CA ALA A 221 -5.81 5.58 1.95
C ALA A 221 -6.25 6.07 3.33
N LEU A 222 -7.57 6.18 3.53
CA LEU A 222 -8.20 6.43 4.82
C LEU A 222 -8.83 5.14 5.36
N SER A 223 -8.76 4.94 6.68
CA SER A 223 -9.55 3.91 7.34
C SER A 223 -11.05 4.16 7.16
N PRO A 224 -11.91 3.13 7.30
CA PRO A 224 -13.37 3.30 7.11
C PRO A 224 -14.01 4.34 8.02
N ASP A 225 -13.43 4.58 9.21
CA ASP A 225 -13.86 5.61 10.16
C ASP A 225 -13.23 6.99 9.92
N GLY A 226 -12.37 7.13 8.91
CA GLY A 226 -11.67 8.36 8.57
C GLY A 226 -10.62 8.83 9.59
N LYS A 227 -10.31 8.03 10.62
CA LYS A 227 -9.41 8.43 11.71
C LYS A 227 -7.96 8.01 11.54
N SER A 228 -7.68 7.08 10.65
CA SER A 228 -6.31 6.66 10.31
C SER A 228 -6.02 6.94 8.85
N LEU A 229 -4.96 7.67 8.60
CA LEU A 229 -4.42 7.91 7.28
C LEU A 229 -3.22 6.98 7.06
N TRP A 230 -3.19 6.32 5.94
CA TRP A 230 -2.10 5.46 5.51
C TRP A 230 -1.42 6.05 4.29
N ALA A 231 -0.10 6.01 4.26
CA ALA A 231 0.68 6.46 3.11
C ALA A 231 1.88 5.54 2.86
N THR A 232 2.19 5.26 1.60
CA THR A 232 3.43 4.62 1.21
C THR A 232 4.50 5.68 0.92
N GLU A 233 5.71 5.41 1.36
CA GLU A 233 6.91 6.14 0.99
C GLU A 233 7.76 5.25 0.08
N PHE A 234 7.60 5.43 -1.23
CA PHE A 234 8.22 4.62 -2.26
C PHE A 234 9.74 4.65 -2.17
N GLY A 235 10.32 5.83 -2.04
CA GLY A 235 11.77 6.04 -2.03
C GLY A 235 12.49 5.45 -0.82
N ARG A 236 11.79 5.11 0.26
CA ARG A 236 12.37 4.53 1.49
C ARG A 236 11.77 3.20 1.89
N ASN A 237 10.90 2.61 1.07
CA ASN A 237 10.24 1.32 1.33
C ASN A 237 9.47 1.29 2.66
N LEU A 238 8.69 2.32 2.95
CA LEU A 238 7.95 2.44 4.22
C LEU A 238 6.44 2.49 4.01
N LEU A 239 5.70 1.93 4.98
CA LEU A 239 4.28 2.16 5.18
C LEU A 239 4.10 3.02 6.45
N HIS A 240 3.52 4.18 6.27
CA HIS A 240 3.17 5.10 7.36
C HIS A 240 1.72 4.89 7.77
N ARG A 241 1.46 4.92 9.09
CA ARG A 241 0.14 4.99 9.68
C ARG A 241 0.06 6.23 10.54
N VAL A 242 -0.92 7.09 10.27
CA VAL A 242 -1.07 8.37 10.94
C VAL A 242 -2.47 8.44 11.53
N GLN A 243 -2.55 8.56 12.87
CA GLN A 243 -3.80 8.79 13.57
C GLN A 243 -4.13 10.28 13.51
N LEU A 244 -5.34 10.61 13.07
CA LEU A 244 -5.81 11.99 12.93
C LEU A 244 -6.70 12.39 14.11
N SER A 245 -6.51 13.62 14.63
CA SER A 245 -7.44 14.30 15.54
C SER A 245 -8.52 15.06 14.74
N ASP A 246 -8.12 15.64 13.64
CA ASP A 246 -8.97 16.27 12.62
C ASP A 246 -8.30 16.13 11.24
N ALA A 247 -8.90 16.66 10.19
CA ALA A 247 -8.42 16.47 8.81
C ALA A 247 -6.96 16.94 8.58
N THR A 248 -6.41 17.82 9.41
CA THR A 248 -5.08 18.39 9.21
C THR A 248 -4.15 18.23 10.41
N THR A 249 -4.64 17.66 11.51
CA THR A 249 -3.91 17.53 12.77
C THR A 249 -3.67 16.06 13.12
N ILE A 250 -2.41 15.71 13.26
CA ILE A 250 -2.00 14.39 13.76
C ILE A 250 -2.28 14.34 15.27
N ALA A 251 -2.91 13.28 15.74
CA ALA A 251 -3.13 13.03 17.15
C ALA A 251 -1.80 12.94 17.92
N PRO A 252 -1.74 13.30 19.20
CA PRO A 252 -0.54 13.10 20.02
C PRO A 252 -0.07 11.63 19.92
N ILE A 253 1.22 11.42 19.63
CA ILE A 253 1.80 10.08 19.43
C ILE A 253 1.08 9.29 18.30
N GLY A 254 0.49 9.99 17.34
CA GLY A 254 -0.35 9.41 16.28
C GLY A 254 0.37 9.03 14.99
N SER A 255 1.68 9.29 14.85
CA SER A 255 2.44 8.93 13.65
C SER A 255 3.38 7.76 13.92
N ALA A 256 3.33 6.74 13.07
CA ALA A 256 4.19 5.56 13.17
C ALA A 256 4.57 5.05 11.77
N ILE A 257 5.78 4.47 11.66
CA ILE A 257 6.14 3.58 10.56
C ILE A 257 5.55 2.21 10.91
N ALA A 258 4.47 1.85 10.21
CA ALA A 258 3.78 0.59 10.46
C ALA A 258 4.55 -0.61 9.89
N TYR A 259 5.25 -0.42 8.77
CA TYR A 259 6.03 -1.48 8.13
C TYR A 259 7.19 -0.94 7.30
N ARG A 260 8.27 -1.73 7.24
CA ARG A 260 9.39 -1.54 6.33
C ARG A 260 9.44 -2.70 5.36
N PHE A 261 9.22 -2.42 4.09
CA PHE A 261 9.26 -3.43 3.03
C PHE A 261 10.69 -3.85 2.72
N ILE A 262 10.88 -5.12 2.40
CA ILE A 262 12.12 -5.68 1.89
C ILE A 262 11.98 -5.84 0.38
N GLY A 263 12.93 -5.32 -0.37
CA GLY A 263 12.89 -5.26 -1.83
C GLY A 263 12.27 -3.96 -2.34
N PRO A 264 12.08 -3.81 -3.67
CA PRO A 264 11.43 -2.64 -4.25
C PRO A 264 9.93 -2.66 -3.96
N ALA A 265 9.27 -1.73 -4.20
CA ALA A 265 8.97 -0.46 -3.58
C ALA A 265 7.44 -0.44 -3.35
N PRO A 266 6.92 0.00 -2.19
CA PRO A 266 5.47 0.11 -1.98
C PRO A 266 4.90 1.22 -2.86
N ASP A 267 3.89 0.85 -3.68
CA ASP A 267 3.23 1.72 -4.64
C ASP A 267 1.85 2.14 -4.13
N SER A 268 0.83 2.14 -4.97
CA SER A 268 -0.54 2.49 -4.57
C SER A 268 -1.14 1.48 -3.58
N MET A 269 -2.14 1.92 -2.83
CA MET A 269 -2.82 1.09 -1.83
C MET A 269 -4.33 1.30 -1.81
N ARG A 270 -5.06 0.35 -1.21
CA ARG A 270 -6.49 0.48 -0.89
C ARG A 270 -6.79 -0.11 0.48
N VAL A 271 -7.88 0.35 1.08
CA VAL A 271 -8.41 -0.17 2.35
C VAL A 271 -9.73 -0.90 2.07
N ASP A 272 -9.95 -2.05 2.72
CA ASP A 272 -11.22 -2.77 2.67
C ASP A 272 -12.19 -2.32 3.78
N ALA A 273 -13.41 -2.87 3.77
CA ALA A 273 -14.46 -2.50 4.72
C ALA A 273 -14.15 -2.89 6.19
N ASP A 274 -13.25 -3.84 6.42
CA ASP A 274 -12.79 -4.25 7.75
C ASP A 274 -11.58 -3.42 8.23
N GLY A 275 -11.08 -2.51 7.37
CA GLY A 275 -9.93 -1.66 7.65
C GLY A 275 -8.58 -2.32 7.38
N ASN A 276 -8.54 -3.44 6.65
CA ASN A 276 -7.29 -4.02 6.18
C ASN A 276 -6.72 -3.19 5.02
N VAL A 277 -5.41 -3.06 4.99
CA VAL A 277 -4.67 -2.24 4.00
C VAL A 277 -3.96 -3.16 3.03
N TYR A 278 -4.16 -2.94 1.74
CA TYR A 278 -3.53 -3.70 0.67
C TYR A 278 -2.59 -2.79 -0.11
N VAL A 279 -1.32 -3.15 -0.17
CA VAL A 279 -0.26 -2.36 -0.81
C VAL A 279 0.29 -3.12 -2.01
N ALA A 280 0.22 -2.51 -3.19
CA ALA A 280 0.88 -3.02 -4.38
C ALA A 280 2.40 -2.83 -4.23
N LEU A 281 3.18 -3.84 -4.59
CA LEU A 281 4.64 -3.82 -4.47
C LEU A 281 5.28 -3.83 -5.87
N TYR A 282 5.62 -2.63 -6.35
CA TYR A 282 6.31 -2.43 -7.62
C TYR A 282 7.63 -3.19 -7.67
N GLY A 283 7.85 -3.94 -8.74
CA GLY A 283 9.04 -4.76 -8.92
C GLY A 283 9.02 -6.11 -8.18
N GLN A 284 7.91 -6.44 -7.49
CA GLN A 284 7.77 -7.71 -6.77
C GLN A 284 6.65 -8.62 -7.31
N GLY A 285 5.77 -8.10 -8.19
CA GLY A 285 4.63 -8.87 -8.72
C GLY A 285 3.72 -9.40 -7.62
N ARG A 286 3.40 -8.58 -6.61
CA ARG A 286 2.52 -8.97 -5.51
C ARG A 286 1.83 -7.78 -4.83
N VAL A 287 0.77 -8.08 -4.08
CA VAL A 287 0.09 -7.17 -3.15
C VAL A 287 0.23 -7.75 -1.75
N LEU A 288 0.70 -6.95 -0.79
CA LEU A 288 0.81 -7.36 0.61
C LEU A 288 -0.33 -6.74 1.42
N ALA A 289 -1.05 -7.57 2.19
CA ALA A 289 -2.19 -7.16 3.01
C ALA A 289 -1.81 -7.06 4.48
N PHE A 290 -2.26 -5.98 5.12
CA PHE A 290 -2.06 -5.67 6.53
C PHE A 290 -3.41 -5.52 7.23
N ASN A 291 -3.49 -5.89 8.50
CA ASN A 291 -4.63 -5.51 9.31
C ASN A 291 -4.57 -4.01 9.70
N ARG A 292 -5.66 -3.52 10.32
CA ARG A 292 -5.76 -2.12 10.78
C ARG A 292 -4.66 -1.65 11.76
N ASN A 293 -3.83 -2.56 12.27
CA ASN A 293 -2.70 -2.25 13.15
C ASN A 293 -1.35 -2.26 12.41
N GLY A 294 -1.34 -2.53 11.09
CA GLY A 294 -0.13 -2.60 10.29
C GLY A 294 0.62 -3.93 10.38
N ILE A 295 -0.04 -4.99 10.86
CA ILE A 295 0.53 -6.33 10.90
C ILE A 295 0.25 -7.03 9.57
N PRO A 296 1.25 -7.57 8.85
CA PRO A 296 1.02 -8.37 7.65
C PRO A 296 0.16 -9.59 7.95
N ILE A 297 -0.89 -9.82 7.16
CA ILE A 297 -1.86 -10.90 7.36
C ILE A 297 -2.05 -11.80 6.15
N GLY A 298 -1.60 -11.40 4.97
CA GLY A 298 -1.73 -12.18 3.75
C GLY A 298 -1.13 -11.50 2.55
N GLN A 299 -1.10 -12.19 1.42
CA GLN A 299 -0.58 -11.63 0.18
C GLN A 299 -1.26 -12.23 -1.05
N VAL A 300 -1.33 -11.43 -2.11
CA VAL A 300 -1.74 -11.85 -3.45
C VAL A 300 -0.48 -11.87 -4.32
N LEU A 301 -0.19 -12.99 -4.94
CA LEU A 301 0.95 -13.19 -5.83
C LEU A 301 0.47 -13.11 -7.27
N LEU A 302 1.18 -12.36 -8.12
CA LEU A 302 0.90 -12.37 -9.55
C LEU A 302 1.53 -13.62 -10.19
N PRO A 303 0.88 -14.20 -11.20
CA PRO A 303 1.42 -15.40 -11.86
C PRO A 303 2.76 -15.10 -12.54
N GLU A 304 3.61 -16.12 -12.63
CA GLU A 304 4.93 -16.07 -13.28
C GLU A 304 5.93 -15.06 -12.68
N ARG A 305 5.63 -14.47 -11.51
CA ARG A 305 6.54 -13.54 -10.83
C ARG A 305 7.89 -14.15 -10.50
N ASP A 306 7.91 -15.43 -10.13
CA ASP A 306 9.14 -16.13 -9.74
C ASP A 306 10.11 -16.35 -10.93
N SER A 307 9.61 -16.29 -12.16
CA SER A 307 10.39 -16.28 -13.39
C SER A 307 10.65 -14.88 -13.97
N GLY A 308 10.22 -13.81 -13.26
CA GLY A 308 10.52 -12.44 -13.63
C GLY A 308 9.42 -11.73 -14.40
N HIS A 309 8.22 -12.33 -14.53
CA HIS A 309 7.09 -11.73 -15.23
C HIS A 309 6.13 -10.98 -14.30
N ASN A 310 5.40 -10.02 -14.84
CA ASN A 310 4.34 -9.25 -14.16
C ASN A 310 4.81 -8.57 -12.85
N LEU A 311 6.07 -8.17 -12.79
CA LEU A 311 6.67 -7.62 -11.58
C LEU A 311 6.20 -6.21 -11.25
N ALA A 312 5.81 -5.41 -12.25
CA ALA A 312 5.40 -4.04 -12.04
C ALA A 312 3.90 -3.97 -11.65
N SER A 313 3.59 -4.45 -10.43
CA SER A 313 2.29 -4.27 -9.77
C SER A 313 2.26 -2.87 -9.14
N THR A 314 1.45 -1.98 -9.70
CA THR A 314 1.44 -0.56 -9.38
C THR A 314 0.24 -0.18 -8.52
N SER A 315 -0.96 -0.68 -8.85
CA SER A 315 -2.19 -0.28 -8.18
C SER A 315 -3.19 -1.44 -8.09
N LEU A 316 -4.25 -1.23 -7.32
CA LEU A 316 -5.31 -2.22 -7.12
C LEU A 316 -6.65 -1.54 -6.82
N ALA A 317 -7.74 -2.25 -7.08
CA ALA A 317 -9.08 -1.90 -6.61
C ALA A 317 -9.74 -3.10 -5.95
N ILE A 318 -10.60 -2.86 -4.95
CA ILE A 318 -11.39 -3.91 -4.31
C ILE A 318 -12.86 -3.62 -4.60
N ASP A 319 -13.61 -4.61 -5.08
CA ASP A 319 -15.04 -4.48 -5.39
C ASP A 319 -15.82 -4.07 -4.12
N PRO A 320 -16.60 -2.99 -4.13
CA PRO A 320 -17.33 -2.53 -2.94
C PRO A 320 -18.46 -3.46 -2.51
N ASN A 321 -18.84 -4.42 -3.34
CA ASN A 321 -19.92 -5.36 -3.06
C ASN A 321 -19.44 -6.77 -2.74
N ARG A 322 -18.20 -7.10 -3.12
CA ARG A 322 -17.61 -8.44 -3.02
C ARG A 322 -16.16 -8.37 -2.57
N ASN A 323 -15.64 -9.46 -2.03
CA ASN A 323 -14.22 -9.58 -1.64
C ASN A 323 -13.32 -9.91 -2.85
N ASP A 324 -13.53 -9.21 -3.97
CA ASP A 324 -12.77 -9.35 -5.20
C ASP A 324 -11.78 -8.19 -5.35
N LEU A 325 -10.50 -8.51 -5.43
CA LEU A 325 -9.42 -7.56 -5.69
C LEU A 325 -9.00 -7.65 -7.15
N TYR A 326 -8.78 -6.49 -7.76
CA TYR A 326 -8.26 -6.35 -9.11
C TYR A 326 -6.94 -5.57 -9.06
N ALA A 327 -5.83 -6.26 -9.30
CA ALA A 327 -4.51 -5.65 -9.37
C ALA A 327 -4.17 -5.30 -10.82
N VAL A 328 -3.64 -4.11 -11.04
CA VAL A 328 -3.11 -3.71 -12.34
C VAL A 328 -1.60 -3.85 -12.34
N ALA A 329 -1.06 -4.47 -13.37
CA ALA A 329 0.37 -4.65 -13.52
C ALA A 329 0.79 -4.68 -14.99
N ASN A 330 2.08 -4.46 -15.21
CA ASN A 330 2.70 -4.67 -16.51
C ASN A 330 3.95 -5.54 -16.37
N ASP A 331 4.34 -6.12 -17.50
CA ASP A 331 5.48 -7.03 -17.57
C ASP A 331 6.81 -6.33 -17.87
N GLY A 332 6.84 -5.00 -17.85
CA GLY A 332 8.05 -4.25 -18.21
C GLY A 332 8.59 -4.64 -19.57
N ASP A 333 9.83 -5.12 -19.59
CA ASP A 333 10.51 -5.61 -20.80
C ASP A 333 10.32 -7.13 -21.01
N GLY A 334 9.54 -7.81 -20.16
CA GLY A 334 9.26 -9.26 -20.25
C GLY A 334 8.35 -9.67 -21.41
N GLY A 335 7.73 -8.71 -22.12
CA GLY A 335 7.01 -8.92 -23.38
C GLY A 335 5.55 -9.37 -23.24
N GLN A 336 5.02 -9.51 -22.02
CA GLN A 336 3.63 -9.91 -21.81
C GLN A 336 2.65 -8.72 -21.76
N GLY A 337 3.14 -7.46 -21.87
CA GLY A 337 2.31 -6.27 -21.89
C GLY A 337 1.67 -5.92 -20.56
N ALA A 338 0.43 -5.44 -20.57
CA ALA A 338 -0.28 -4.95 -19.39
C ALA A 338 -1.58 -5.73 -19.13
N THR A 339 -1.82 -6.10 -17.87
CA THR A 339 -2.91 -7.00 -17.48
C THR A 339 -3.56 -6.54 -16.18
N VAL A 340 -4.88 -6.69 -16.10
CA VAL A 340 -5.64 -6.67 -14.84
C VAL A 340 -5.71 -8.12 -14.34
N PHE A 341 -5.29 -8.33 -13.11
CA PHE A 341 -5.32 -9.63 -12.41
C PHE A 341 -6.42 -9.61 -11.36
N HIS A 342 -7.03 -10.77 -11.10
CA HIS A 342 -8.11 -10.92 -10.13
C HIS A 342 -7.75 -11.91 -9.04
N ALA A 343 -8.12 -11.60 -7.80
CA ALA A 343 -7.99 -12.51 -6.66
C ALA A 343 -9.11 -12.30 -5.63
N LYS A 344 -9.37 -13.31 -4.81
CA LYS A 344 -10.20 -13.18 -3.62
C LYS A 344 -9.35 -12.67 -2.45
N VAL A 345 -9.93 -11.75 -1.66
CA VAL A 345 -9.28 -11.12 -0.51
C VAL A 345 -10.16 -11.19 0.74
N PHE A 346 -9.71 -10.62 1.86
CA PHE A 346 -10.35 -10.78 3.17
C PHE A 346 -11.74 -10.17 3.25
N SER A 347 -11.94 -8.98 2.68
CA SER A 347 -13.22 -8.27 2.76
C SER A 347 -13.47 -7.46 1.48
N LYS A 348 -14.70 -6.97 1.33
CA LYS A 348 -15.11 -6.10 0.23
C LYS A 348 -14.48 -4.70 0.37
N GLY A 349 -14.36 -3.99 -0.73
CA GLY A 349 -13.86 -2.63 -0.76
C GLY A 349 -14.80 -1.61 -0.11
N LEU A 350 -14.29 -0.39 0.07
CA LEU A 350 -15.11 0.75 0.48
C LEU A 350 -15.91 1.27 -0.72
N PRO A 351 -17.20 1.57 -0.53
CA PRO A 351 -17.96 2.23 -1.59
C PRO A 351 -17.44 3.65 -1.81
N PRO A 352 -17.53 4.18 -3.04
CA PRO A 352 -17.27 5.60 -3.30
C PRO A 352 -18.13 6.48 -2.38
N VAL A 353 -17.55 7.55 -1.84
CA VAL A 353 -18.23 8.49 -0.94
C VAL A 353 -19.51 9.01 -1.60
N ARG A 354 -20.65 8.96 -0.90
CA ARG A 354 -21.91 9.48 -1.41
C ARG A 354 -22.13 10.90 -0.91
N SER A 355 -22.71 11.78 -1.75
CA SER A 355 -23.36 12.99 -1.28
C SER A 355 -24.51 12.58 -0.35
N GLN A 356 -24.52 13.13 0.86
CA GLN A 356 -25.66 13.01 1.77
C GLN A 356 -26.82 13.87 1.28
#